data_5c2c3e9635a2c49c5796dd0ca0c18921
#
_entry.id   5c2c3e9635a2c49c5796dd0ca0c18921
#
_cell.length_a   1.000
_cell.length_b   1.000
_cell.length_c   1.000
_cell.angle_alpha   90.00
_cell.angle_beta   90.00
_cell.angle_gamma   90.00
#
_symmetry.space_group_name_H-M   'P 1'
#
loop_
_entity.id
_entity.type
_entity.pdbx_description
1 polymer ?
#
loop_
_entity_poly.entity_id
_entity_poly.type
_entity_poly.pdbx_seq_one_letter_code
_entity_poly.pdbx_strand_id
1 'polypeptide(L)'
;MLLVVFFLICFFASIIGAICGIGGGVIIKPVLDAFGVMDVATISFLSGCTVLSMTTYSVIKSKLSGSSNIEQKTGLPLALGAALGGLLGKWMFSFVSSLSPDKNKVGAVQAACLMLVTVGTLVYTLYKERIKTYHVTNLMACVAIGIFLGILSSFLGIGGGPINLVVLFFFFSMTTKIAAENSLYIIFFSQIASLLSSIVTKSVPDFEIATLIFMVIGGIGGGIAGRALNKKIEEKTVDNLFIGLMVVIIFINIYNIYQFIG
;
A
#
# COMPACT_ATOMS: atom_id res chain seq x y z
N MET A 1 -14.81 -18.00 13.63
CA MET A 1 -13.87 -17.21 14.46
C MET A 1 -12.81 -16.53 13.60
N LEU A 2 -12.14 -17.23 12.69
CA LEU A 2 -11.08 -16.69 11.82
C LEU A 2 -11.54 -15.52 10.92
N LEU A 3 -12.73 -15.59 10.33
CA LEU A 3 -13.31 -14.51 9.51
C LEU A 3 -13.47 -13.18 10.27
N VAL A 4 -13.86 -13.26 11.55
CA VAL A 4 -13.98 -12.06 12.40
C VAL A 4 -12.59 -11.45 12.66
N VAL A 5 -11.56 -12.28 12.86
CA VAL A 5 -10.17 -11.81 13.02
C VAL A 5 -9.71 -11.11 11.73
N PHE A 6 -9.95 -11.67 10.56
CA PHE A 6 -9.60 -11.03 9.28
C PHE A 6 -10.34 -9.70 9.09
N PHE A 7 -11.64 -9.66 9.41
CA PHE A 7 -12.40 -8.41 9.40
C PHE A 7 -11.76 -7.34 10.29
N LEU A 8 -11.45 -7.69 11.55
CA LEU A 8 -10.86 -6.74 12.52
C LEU A 8 -9.47 -6.25 12.06
N ILE A 9 -8.61 -7.17 11.60
CA ILE A 9 -7.29 -6.79 11.05
C ILE A 9 -7.47 -5.80 9.89
N CYS A 10 -8.33 -6.12 8.92
CA CYS A 10 -8.56 -5.26 7.76
C CYS A 10 -9.21 -3.93 8.16
N PHE A 11 -10.11 -3.92 9.12
CA PHE A 11 -10.77 -2.73 9.63
C PHE A 11 -9.77 -1.76 10.27
N PHE A 12 -9.00 -2.22 11.27
CA PHE A 12 -8.03 -1.37 11.97
C PHE A 12 -6.85 -0.97 11.06
N ALA A 13 -6.35 -1.89 10.24
CA ALA A 13 -5.30 -1.58 9.27
C ALA A 13 -5.76 -0.53 8.25
N SER A 14 -7.01 -0.60 7.80
CA SER A 14 -7.57 0.37 6.85
C SER A 14 -7.87 1.73 7.50
N ILE A 15 -8.19 1.78 8.79
CA ILE A 15 -8.27 3.05 9.53
C ILE A 15 -6.92 3.77 9.47
N ILE A 16 -5.86 3.08 9.92
CA ILE A 16 -4.51 3.67 9.96
C ILE A 16 -4.02 3.97 8.55
N GLY A 17 -4.24 3.03 7.61
CA GLY A 17 -3.88 3.19 6.21
C GLY A 17 -4.55 4.38 5.53
N ALA A 18 -5.81 4.67 5.85
CA ALA A 18 -6.54 5.83 5.33
C ALA A 18 -6.11 7.15 6.00
N ILE A 19 -5.78 7.12 7.30
CA ILE A 19 -5.25 8.28 8.02
C ILE A 19 -3.90 8.69 7.44
N CYS A 20 -2.97 7.73 7.32
CA CYS A 20 -1.62 7.99 6.86
C CYS A 20 -1.48 8.04 5.34
N GLY A 21 -2.49 7.60 4.57
CA GLY A 21 -2.40 7.59 3.10
C GLY A 21 -1.50 6.50 2.51
N ILE A 22 -1.21 5.43 3.25
CA ILE A 22 -0.32 4.35 2.81
C ILE A 22 -1.07 3.11 2.31
N GLY A 23 -2.40 3.12 2.39
CA GLY A 23 -3.20 1.92 2.16
C GLY A 23 -3.11 0.93 3.33
N GLY A 24 -4.17 0.16 3.56
CA GLY A 24 -4.17 -0.84 4.66
C GLY A 24 -3.23 -2.03 4.41
N GLY A 25 -2.88 -2.30 3.16
CA GLY A 25 -2.15 -3.51 2.77
C GLY A 25 -0.76 -3.65 3.37
N VAL A 26 -0.10 -2.54 3.66
CA VAL A 26 1.22 -2.53 4.32
C VAL A 26 1.17 -3.07 5.75
N ILE A 27 -0.01 -3.10 6.36
CA ILE A 27 -0.27 -3.71 7.66
C ILE A 27 -0.90 -5.09 7.48
N ILE A 28 -1.94 -5.19 6.64
CA ILE A 28 -2.72 -6.41 6.42
C ILE A 28 -1.80 -7.57 6.02
N LYS A 29 -0.96 -7.34 4.99
CA LYS A 29 -0.10 -8.41 4.46
C LYS A 29 0.89 -8.93 5.51
N PRO A 30 1.78 -8.14 6.13
CA PRO A 30 2.73 -8.66 7.13
C PRO A 30 2.05 -9.31 8.34
N VAL A 31 0.90 -8.79 8.77
CA VAL A 31 0.15 -9.36 9.89
C VAL A 31 -0.42 -10.74 9.49
N LEU A 32 -1.02 -10.88 8.31
CA LEU A 32 -1.55 -12.16 7.85
C LEU A 32 -0.43 -13.17 7.53
N ASP A 33 0.70 -12.70 6.98
CA ASP A 33 1.89 -13.52 6.78
C ASP A 33 2.38 -14.10 8.13
N ALA A 34 2.40 -13.29 9.20
CA ALA A 34 2.78 -13.72 10.54
C ALA A 34 1.85 -14.78 11.16
N PHE A 35 0.58 -14.79 10.76
CA PHE A 35 -0.35 -15.85 11.20
C PHE A 35 -0.14 -17.19 10.49
N GLY A 36 0.49 -17.21 9.31
CA GLY A 36 0.79 -18.43 8.55
C GLY A 36 -0.44 -19.25 8.11
N VAL A 37 -1.62 -18.62 8.03
CA VAL A 37 -2.90 -19.32 7.74
C VAL A 37 -3.21 -19.46 6.26
N MET A 38 -2.51 -18.75 5.40
CA MET A 38 -2.66 -18.77 3.94
C MET A 38 -1.31 -18.56 3.27
N ASP A 39 -1.20 -18.96 2.00
CA ASP A 39 0.02 -18.71 1.25
C ASP A 39 0.20 -17.22 0.88
N VAL A 40 1.45 -16.82 0.64
CA VAL A 40 1.85 -15.44 0.36
C VAL A 40 1.13 -14.84 -0.85
N ALA A 41 0.83 -15.65 -1.88
CA ALA A 41 0.15 -15.19 -3.09
C ALA A 41 -1.32 -14.88 -2.80
N THR A 42 -2.00 -15.72 -2.01
CA THR A 42 -3.38 -15.53 -1.56
C THR A 42 -3.50 -14.30 -0.67
N ILE A 43 -2.61 -14.15 0.32
CA ILE A 43 -2.58 -12.96 1.19
C ILE A 43 -2.34 -11.69 0.38
N SER A 44 -1.41 -11.70 -0.58
CA SER A 44 -1.14 -10.55 -1.45
C SER A 44 -2.35 -10.17 -2.30
N PHE A 45 -3.07 -11.15 -2.86
CA PHE A 45 -4.25 -10.93 -3.67
C PHE A 45 -5.42 -10.36 -2.84
N LEU A 46 -5.75 -10.98 -1.70
CA LEU A 46 -6.82 -10.56 -0.80
C LEU A 46 -6.56 -9.18 -0.18
N SER A 47 -5.31 -8.93 0.23
CA SER A 47 -4.87 -7.60 0.68
C SER A 47 -5.04 -6.56 -0.42
N GLY A 48 -4.65 -6.88 -1.66
CA GLY A 48 -4.84 -6.00 -2.82
C GLY A 48 -6.31 -5.65 -3.07
N CYS A 49 -7.22 -6.63 -2.99
CA CYS A 49 -8.67 -6.41 -3.11
C CYS A 49 -9.20 -5.50 -2.00
N THR A 50 -8.76 -5.73 -0.77
CA THR A 50 -9.15 -4.92 0.40
C THR A 50 -8.67 -3.47 0.24
N VAL A 51 -7.42 -3.27 -0.18
CA VAL A 51 -6.84 -1.94 -0.41
C VAL A 51 -7.55 -1.24 -1.57
N LEU A 52 -7.84 -1.94 -2.67
CA LEU A 52 -8.60 -1.36 -3.78
C LEU A 52 -9.98 -0.88 -3.31
N SER A 53 -10.69 -1.67 -2.53
CA SER A 53 -12.02 -1.31 -2.02
C SER A 53 -11.96 -0.05 -1.13
N MET A 54 -11.00 0.00 -0.22
CA MET A 54 -10.78 1.16 0.65
C MET A 54 -10.40 2.41 -0.15
N THR A 55 -9.46 2.28 -1.10
CA THR A 55 -8.99 3.43 -1.90
C THR A 55 -10.05 3.90 -2.88
N THR A 56 -10.87 3.00 -3.43
CA THR A 56 -12.05 3.35 -4.24
C THR A 56 -12.98 4.27 -3.47
N TYR A 57 -13.37 3.88 -2.24
CA TYR A 57 -14.19 4.74 -1.39
C TYR A 57 -13.53 6.10 -1.14
N SER A 58 -12.23 6.09 -0.78
CA SER A 58 -11.49 7.32 -0.45
C SER A 58 -11.41 8.28 -1.63
N VAL A 59 -11.10 7.78 -2.83
CA VAL A 59 -10.99 8.59 -4.07
C VAL A 59 -12.36 9.13 -4.50
N ILE A 60 -13.39 8.29 -4.52
CA ILE A 60 -14.75 8.72 -4.88
C ILE A 60 -15.24 9.79 -3.91
N LYS A 61 -15.10 9.56 -2.61
CA LYS A 61 -15.55 10.51 -1.59
C LYS A 61 -14.77 11.82 -1.63
N SER A 62 -13.47 11.79 -1.94
CA SER A 62 -12.66 13.00 -2.14
C SER A 62 -13.20 13.85 -3.29
N LYS A 63 -13.44 13.23 -4.45
CA LYS A 63 -14.00 13.93 -5.61
C LYS A 63 -15.39 14.49 -5.36
N LEU A 64 -16.29 13.70 -4.75
CA LEU A 64 -17.67 14.13 -4.47
C LEU A 64 -17.78 15.25 -3.43
N SER A 65 -16.84 15.31 -2.48
CA SER A 65 -16.87 16.37 -1.44
C SER A 65 -16.30 17.71 -1.91
N GLY A 66 -15.82 17.81 -3.15
CA GLY A 66 -15.19 19.04 -3.68
C GLY A 66 -13.91 19.48 -2.96
N SER A 67 -13.42 18.66 -2.01
CA SER A 67 -12.23 18.95 -1.20
C SER A 67 -11.00 18.14 -1.65
N SER A 68 -10.94 17.82 -2.94
CA SER A 68 -9.81 17.05 -3.49
C SER A 68 -8.57 17.94 -3.65
N ASN A 69 -7.49 17.56 -2.98
CA ASN A 69 -6.17 18.17 -3.13
C ASN A 69 -5.30 17.43 -4.17
N ILE A 70 -5.93 16.63 -5.03
CA ILE A 70 -5.23 15.93 -6.11
C ILE A 70 -4.93 16.92 -7.22
N GLU A 71 -3.66 17.24 -7.38
CA GLU A 71 -3.21 18.11 -8.44
C GLU A 71 -3.24 17.34 -9.77
N GLN A 72 -4.15 17.72 -10.68
CA GLN A 72 -4.35 16.96 -11.94
C GLN A 72 -3.10 16.90 -12.82
N LYS A 73 -2.27 17.97 -12.80
CA LYS A 73 -1.05 18.06 -13.62
C LYS A 73 0.02 17.05 -13.23
N THR A 74 0.14 16.74 -11.94
CA THR A 74 1.15 15.81 -11.40
C THR A 74 0.52 14.48 -10.99
N GLY A 75 -0.65 14.50 -10.37
CA GLY A 75 -1.33 13.32 -9.84
C GLY A 75 -1.81 12.35 -10.92
N LEU A 76 -2.34 12.84 -12.05
CA LEU A 76 -2.80 11.95 -13.13
C LEU A 76 -1.63 11.23 -13.83
N PRO A 77 -0.53 11.90 -14.23
CA PRO A 77 0.65 11.20 -14.77
C PRO A 77 1.27 10.19 -13.79
N LEU A 78 1.36 10.54 -12.50
CA LEU A 78 1.79 9.62 -11.46
C LEU A 78 0.89 8.37 -11.39
N ALA A 79 -0.42 8.57 -11.41
CA ALA A 79 -1.39 7.47 -11.34
C ALA A 79 -1.34 6.55 -12.57
N LEU A 80 -1.21 7.13 -13.79
CA LEU A 80 -1.02 6.36 -15.03
C LEU A 80 0.30 5.60 -15.01
N GLY A 81 1.39 6.24 -14.57
CA GLY A 81 2.66 5.57 -14.35
C GLY A 81 2.53 4.42 -13.36
N ALA A 82 1.83 4.63 -12.25
CA ALA A 82 1.62 3.60 -11.23
C ALA A 82 0.75 2.44 -11.73
N ALA A 83 -0.20 2.68 -12.63
CA ALA A 83 -0.94 1.61 -13.30
C ALA A 83 -0.01 0.74 -14.16
N LEU A 84 0.85 1.35 -15.00
CA LEU A 84 1.86 0.62 -15.77
C LEU A 84 2.85 -0.12 -14.86
N GLY A 85 3.34 0.56 -13.82
CA GLY A 85 4.20 -0.03 -12.81
C GLY A 85 3.53 -1.19 -12.07
N GLY A 86 2.22 -1.09 -11.81
CA GLY A 86 1.41 -2.14 -11.21
C GLY A 86 1.41 -3.43 -12.02
N LEU A 87 1.26 -3.32 -13.35
CA LEU A 87 1.37 -4.45 -14.27
C LEU A 87 2.78 -5.07 -14.24
N LEU A 88 3.81 -4.23 -14.33
CA LEU A 88 5.21 -4.68 -14.30
C LEU A 88 5.57 -5.34 -12.97
N GLY A 89 5.17 -4.76 -11.85
CA GLY A 89 5.41 -5.30 -10.51
C GLY A 89 4.74 -6.64 -10.30
N LYS A 90 3.51 -6.82 -10.80
CA LYS A 90 2.82 -8.10 -10.77
C LYS A 90 3.53 -9.16 -11.63
N TRP A 91 3.98 -8.78 -12.83
CA TRP A 91 4.77 -9.66 -13.68
C TRP A 91 6.09 -10.06 -13.00
N MET A 92 6.82 -9.11 -12.40
CA MET A 92 8.03 -9.39 -11.63
C MET A 92 7.77 -10.33 -10.46
N PHE A 93 6.67 -10.14 -9.71
CA PHE A 93 6.28 -11.05 -8.63
C PHE A 93 6.04 -12.47 -9.17
N SER A 94 5.28 -12.60 -10.26
CA SER A 94 5.00 -13.90 -10.88
C SER A 94 6.28 -14.57 -11.39
N PHE A 95 7.20 -13.80 -11.97
CA PHE A 95 8.50 -14.29 -12.41
C PHE A 95 9.35 -14.79 -11.26
N VAL A 96 9.49 -14.01 -10.18
CA VAL A 96 10.25 -14.42 -8.97
C VAL A 96 9.61 -15.66 -8.33
N SER A 97 8.28 -15.71 -8.28
CA SER A 97 7.55 -16.89 -7.77
C SER A 97 7.76 -18.14 -8.62
N SER A 98 7.99 -18.01 -9.94
CA SER A 98 8.26 -19.12 -10.82
C SER A 98 9.70 -19.66 -10.71
N LEU A 99 10.64 -18.83 -10.26
CA LEU A 99 12.04 -19.22 -10.06
C LEU A 99 12.25 -20.08 -8.81
N SER A 100 11.35 -20.00 -7.83
CA SER A 100 11.46 -20.76 -6.58
C SER A 100 10.23 -21.63 -6.38
N PRO A 101 10.40 -22.98 -6.30
CA PRO A 101 9.30 -23.89 -5.92
C PRO A 101 8.83 -23.66 -4.48
N ASP A 102 9.69 -23.06 -3.66
CA ASP A 102 9.45 -22.79 -2.24
C ASP A 102 8.78 -21.41 -2.06
N LYS A 103 7.50 -21.42 -1.75
CA LYS A 103 6.69 -20.22 -1.51
C LYS A 103 7.20 -19.39 -0.32
N ASN A 104 7.84 -20.03 0.67
CA ASN A 104 8.38 -19.36 1.84
C ASN A 104 9.56 -18.44 1.45
N LYS A 105 10.41 -18.87 0.52
CA LYS A 105 11.51 -18.04 0.02
C LYS A 105 11.01 -16.76 -0.66
N VAL A 106 9.91 -16.85 -1.41
CA VAL A 106 9.28 -15.69 -2.03
C VAL A 106 8.76 -14.74 -0.95
N GLY A 107 8.11 -15.28 0.10
CA GLY A 107 7.66 -14.49 1.25
C GLY A 107 8.82 -13.80 1.99
N ALA A 108 9.93 -14.52 2.22
CA ALA A 108 11.13 -13.95 2.85
C ALA A 108 11.71 -12.77 2.04
N VAL A 109 11.80 -12.92 0.70
CA VAL A 109 12.27 -11.84 -0.18
C VAL A 109 11.35 -10.62 -0.10
N GLN A 110 10.03 -10.81 -0.17
CA GLN A 110 9.08 -9.71 -0.03
C GLN A 110 9.17 -9.02 1.33
N ALA A 111 9.25 -9.79 2.42
CA ALA A 111 9.38 -9.26 3.78
C ALA A 111 10.68 -8.47 3.95
N ALA A 112 11.81 -8.97 3.43
CA ALA A 112 13.10 -8.28 3.45
C ALA A 112 13.07 -6.98 2.63
N CYS A 113 12.52 -7.00 1.42
CA CYS A 113 12.35 -5.81 0.60
C CYS A 113 11.45 -4.77 1.28
N LEU A 114 10.32 -5.21 1.87
CA LEU A 114 9.42 -4.32 2.59
C LEU A 114 10.09 -3.71 3.82
N MET A 115 10.86 -4.51 4.56
CA MET A 115 11.62 -4.03 5.72
C MET A 115 12.62 -2.95 5.29
N LEU A 116 13.41 -3.17 4.24
CA LEU A 116 14.39 -2.20 3.74
C LEU A 116 13.72 -0.89 3.30
N VAL A 117 12.62 -0.98 2.54
CA VAL A 117 11.83 0.19 2.12
C VAL A 117 11.27 0.93 3.33
N THR A 118 10.76 0.20 4.33
CA THR A 118 10.16 0.81 5.53
C THR A 118 11.23 1.48 6.40
N VAL A 119 12.40 0.86 6.58
CA VAL A 119 13.55 1.47 7.30
C VAL A 119 14.02 2.74 6.59
N GLY A 120 14.21 2.70 5.27
CA GLY A 120 14.58 3.87 4.49
C GLY A 120 13.55 5.01 4.61
N THR A 121 12.27 4.66 4.56
CA THR A 121 11.16 5.61 4.75
C THR A 121 11.15 6.20 6.16
N LEU A 122 11.37 5.38 7.19
CA LEU A 122 11.45 5.84 8.59
C LEU A 122 12.58 6.84 8.78
N VAL A 123 13.78 6.49 8.30
CA VAL A 123 14.95 7.39 8.37
C VAL A 123 14.67 8.71 7.65
N TYR A 124 14.14 8.65 6.42
CA TYR A 124 13.76 9.87 5.71
C TYR A 124 12.75 10.71 6.48
N THR A 125 11.70 10.10 7.03
CA THR A 125 10.62 10.79 7.75
C THR A 125 11.13 11.50 9.01
N LEU A 126 12.08 10.90 9.74
CA LEU A 126 12.70 11.49 10.91
C LEU A 126 13.55 12.74 10.58
N TYR A 127 14.13 12.78 9.39
CA TYR A 127 15.01 13.88 8.94
C TYR A 127 14.38 14.77 7.87
N LYS A 128 13.10 14.58 7.51
CA LYS A 128 12.44 15.25 6.38
C LYS A 128 12.53 16.77 6.42
N GLU A 129 12.50 17.38 7.60
CA GLU A 129 12.61 18.85 7.77
C GLU A 129 13.99 19.42 7.41
N ARG A 130 15.03 18.57 7.39
CA ARG A 130 16.40 18.95 7.03
C ARG A 130 16.73 18.70 5.57
N ILE A 131 15.87 18.00 4.86
CA ILE A 131 16.10 17.58 3.47
C ILE A 131 15.43 18.58 2.53
N LYS A 132 16.19 19.10 1.56
CA LYS A 132 15.64 19.95 0.51
C LYS A 132 14.73 19.12 -0.40
N THR A 133 13.55 19.63 -0.68
CA THR A 133 12.54 19.01 -1.52
C THR A 133 12.51 19.66 -2.90
N TYR A 134 11.93 18.95 -3.88
CA TYR A 134 11.80 19.39 -5.25
C TYR A 134 10.33 19.64 -5.61
N HIS A 135 10.10 20.40 -6.67
CA HIS A 135 8.79 20.63 -7.27
C HIS A 135 8.80 20.12 -8.71
N VAL A 136 8.71 18.81 -8.86
CA VAL A 136 8.73 18.16 -10.18
C VAL A 136 7.40 18.37 -10.87
N THR A 137 7.43 19.01 -12.05
CA THR A 137 6.26 19.26 -12.90
C THR A 137 6.37 18.61 -14.28
N ASN A 138 7.54 18.04 -14.60
CA ASN A 138 7.77 17.38 -15.87
C ASN A 138 6.94 16.09 -15.97
N LEU A 139 6.13 15.99 -17.04
CA LEU A 139 5.24 14.86 -17.30
C LEU A 139 5.97 13.51 -17.30
N MET A 140 7.10 13.44 -18.00
CA MET A 140 7.87 12.19 -18.11
C MET A 140 8.46 11.76 -16.77
N ALA A 141 8.93 12.71 -15.97
CA ALA A 141 9.43 12.43 -14.62
C ALA A 141 8.29 11.93 -13.71
N CYS A 142 7.10 12.54 -13.76
CA CYS A 142 5.94 12.09 -12.99
C CYS A 142 5.55 10.65 -13.38
N VAL A 143 5.51 10.33 -14.68
CA VAL A 143 5.20 8.97 -15.16
C VAL A 143 6.27 7.97 -14.69
N ALA A 144 7.56 8.30 -14.80
CA ALA A 144 8.66 7.42 -14.36
C ALA A 144 8.62 7.16 -12.85
N ILE A 145 8.37 8.20 -12.05
CA ILE A 145 8.19 8.09 -10.60
C ILE A 145 6.96 7.21 -10.30
N GLY A 146 5.85 7.41 -11.02
CA GLY A 146 4.66 6.60 -10.89
C GLY A 146 4.93 5.11 -11.19
N ILE A 147 5.64 4.81 -12.28
CA ILE A 147 6.04 3.43 -12.64
C ILE A 147 6.82 2.79 -11.49
N PHE A 148 7.82 3.49 -10.96
CA PHE A 148 8.61 3.00 -9.83
C PHE A 148 7.75 2.67 -8.61
N LEU A 149 6.84 3.57 -8.21
CA LEU A 149 5.93 3.36 -7.09
C LEU A 149 4.97 2.20 -7.34
N GLY A 150 4.44 2.07 -8.56
CA GLY A 150 3.56 0.98 -8.96
C GLY A 150 4.25 -0.37 -8.93
N ILE A 151 5.49 -0.47 -9.41
CA ILE A 151 6.30 -1.69 -9.35
C ILE A 151 6.46 -2.15 -7.90
N LEU A 152 6.94 -1.26 -7.02
CA LEU A 152 7.13 -1.60 -5.61
C LEU A 152 5.83 -2.03 -4.92
N SER A 153 4.76 -1.27 -5.15
CA SER A 153 3.43 -1.55 -4.59
C SER A 153 2.94 -2.95 -4.94
N SER A 154 3.02 -3.32 -6.21
CA SER A 154 2.48 -4.59 -6.72
C SER A 154 3.41 -5.76 -6.49
N PHE A 155 4.73 -5.57 -6.60
CA PHE A 155 5.73 -6.60 -6.29
C PHE A 155 5.67 -7.01 -4.82
N LEU A 156 5.57 -6.05 -3.91
CA LEU A 156 5.46 -6.32 -2.47
C LEU A 156 4.08 -6.85 -2.06
N GLY A 157 3.08 -6.77 -2.92
CA GLY A 157 1.72 -7.25 -2.63
C GLY A 157 0.99 -6.47 -1.52
N ILE A 158 1.43 -5.24 -1.24
CA ILE A 158 0.91 -4.40 -0.15
C ILE A 158 -0.09 -3.34 -0.63
N GLY A 159 -0.26 -3.22 -1.93
CA GLY A 159 -1.20 -2.26 -2.51
C GLY A 159 -0.82 -0.79 -2.36
N GLY A 160 0.41 -0.50 -2.05
CA GLY A 160 0.93 0.82 -1.73
C GLY A 160 1.94 0.71 -0.61
N GLY A 161 2.46 1.81 -0.12
CA GLY A 161 3.41 1.70 0.96
C GLY A 161 3.94 3.03 1.45
N PRO A 162 4.74 2.96 2.51
CA PRO A 162 5.35 4.13 3.11
C PRO A 162 6.20 4.95 2.12
N ILE A 163 6.79 4.28 1.12
CA ILE A 163 7.63 4.92 0.10
C ILE A 163 6.86 5.95 -0.73
N ASN A 164 5.55 5.75 -0.96
CA ASN A 164 4.75 6.71 -1.71
C ASN A 164 4.78 8.09 -1.06
N LEU A 165 4.66 8.14 0.28
CA LEU A 165 4.68 9.41 1.02
C LEU A 165 6.04 10.09 0.91
N VAL A 166 7.13 9.33 1.09
CA VAL A 166 8.50 9.86 0.96
C VAL A 166 8.72 10.46 -0.41
N VAL A 167 8.32 9.75 -1.46
CA VAL A 167 8.45 10.20 -2.84
C VAL A 167 7.64 11.48 -3.09
N LEU A 168 6.40 11.53 -2.56
CA LEU A 168 5.55 12.72 -2.69
C LEU A 168 6.07 13.92 -1.89
N PHE A 169 6.64 13.69 -0.70
CA PHE A 169 7.33 14.73 0.05
C PHE A 169 8.56 15.24 -0.68
N PHE A 170 9.45 14.33 -1.12
CA PHE A 170 10.74 14.67 -1.67
C PHE A 170 10.66 15.32 -3.06
N PHE A 171 9.91 14.71 -3.98
CA PHE A 171 9.86 15.19 -5.37
C PHE A 171 8.80 16.27 -5.62
N PHE A 172 7.76 16.37 -4.77
CA PHE A 172 6.64 17.27 -5.02
C PHE A 172 6.38 18.26 -3.88
N SER A 173 7.18 18.23 -2.81
CA SER A 173 7.04 19.12 -1.63
C SER A 173 5.62 19.14 -1.05
N MET A 174 4.91 18.02 -1.12
CA MET A 174 3.54 17.91 -0.60
C MET A 174 3.55 17.86 0.92
N THR A 175 2.57 18.50 1.58
CA THR A 175 2.35 18.32 3.02
C THR A 175 1.79 16.92 3.33
N THR A 176 1.84 16.50 4.58
CA THR A 176 1.47 15.14 4.98
C THR A 176 0.07 14.74 4.53
N LYS A 177 -0.92 15.60 4.71
CA LYS A 177 -2.32 15.30 4.32
C LYS A 177 -2.52 15.28 2.80
N ILE A 178 -1.86 16.20 2.09
CA ILE A 178 -1.90 16.25 0.61
C ILE A 178 -1.22 15.01 0.04
N ALA A 179 -0.05 14.65 0.55
CA ALA A 179 0.67 13.45 0.15
C ALA A 179 -0.15 12.18 0.42
N ALA A 180 -0.82 12.11 1.57
CA ALA A 180 -1.69 10.98 1.91
C ALA A 180 -2.82 10.80 0.89
N GLU A 181 -3.49 11.88 0.50
CA GLU A 181 -4.58 11.84 -0.49
C GLU A 181 -4.07 11.44 -1.89
N ASN A 182 -2.96 12.03 -2.33
CA ASN A 182 -2.33 11.70 -3.61
C ASN A 182 -1.80 10.26 -3.63
N SER A 183 -1.24 9.78 -2.52
CA SER A 183 -0.81 8.39 -2.37
C SER A 183 -1.97 7.41 -2.54
N LEU A 184 -3.11 7.63 -1.89
CA LEU A 184 -4.30 6.78 -2.07
C LEU A 184 -4.81 6.79 -3.52
N TYR A 185 -4.68 7.92 -4.22
CA TYR A 185 -5.01 8.02 -5.64
C TYR A 185 -4.07 7.17 -6.51
N ILE A 186 -2.77 7.24 -6.28
CA ILE A 186 -1.75 6.42 -6.95
C ILE A 186 -2.00 4.93 -6.69
N ILE A 187 -2.26 4.56 -5.43
CA ILE A 187 -2.55 3.20 -5.00
C ILE A 187 -3.79 2.65 -5.72
N PHE A 188 -4.84 3.45 -5.84
CA PHE A 188 -6.07 3.05 -6.52
C PHE A 188 -5.80 2.60 -7.95
N PHE A 189 -5.08 3.38 -8.76
CA PHE A 189 -4.76 3.01 -10.14
C PHE A 189 -3.80 1.82 -10.24
N SER A 190 -2.79 1.77 -9.39
CA SER A 190 -1.85 0.66 -9.33
C SER A 190 -2.55 -0.66 -8.98
N GLN A 191 -3.48 -0.64 -8.01
CA GLN A 191 -4.23 -1.83 -7.61
C GLN A 191 -5.23 -2.30 -8.65
N ILE A 192 -5.93 -1.39 -9.33
CA ILE A 192 -6.77 -1.75 -10.48
C ILE A 192 -5.93 -2.52 -11.50
N ALA A 193 -4.80 -1.97 -11.92
CA ALA A 193 -3.94 -2.57 -12.93
C ALA A 193 -3.39 -3.93 -12.49
N SER A 194 -2.91 -4.04 -11.24
CA SER A 194 -2.36 -5.27 -10.67
C SER A 194 -3.40 -6.39 -10.58
N LEU A 195 -4.60 -6.09 -10.08
CA LEU A 195 -5.68 -7.07 -9.93
C LEU A 195 -6.26 -7.48 -11.28
N LEU A 196 -6.45 -6.53 -12.21
CA LEU A 196 -6.85 -6.85 -13.59
C LEU A 196 -5.83 -7.76 -14.27
N SER A 197 -4.53 -7.49 -14.08
CA SER A 197 -3.47 -8.37 -14.57
C SER A 197 -3.62 -9.79 -14.02
N SER A 198 -3.90 -9.95 -12.73
CA SER A 198 -4.10 -11.28 -12.12
C SER A 198 -5.29 -12.02 -12.74
N ILE A 199 -6.37 -11.32 -13.05
CA ILE A 199 -7.57 -11.91 -13.67
C ILE A 199 -7.26 -12.31 -15.12
N VAL A 200 -6.67 -11.42 -15.91
CA VAL A 200 -6.37 -11.65 -17.32
C VAL A 200 -5.35 -12.79 -17.50
N THR A 201 -4.34 -12.85 -16.65
CA THR A 201 -3.31 -13.91 -16.69
C THR A 201 -3.75 -15.20 -16.01
N LYS A 202 -4.99 -15.27 -15.49
CA LYS A 202 -5.53 -16.42 -14.74
C LYS A 202 -4.62 -16.83 -13.58
N SER A 203 -3.94 -15.85 -12.97
CA SER A 203 -3.05 -16.05 -11.82
C SER A 203 -3.74 -15.70 -10.49
N VAL A 204 -5.06 -15.73 -10.45
CA VAL A 204 -5.85 -15.58 -9.23
C VAL A 204 -5.65 -16.83 -8.38
N PRO A 205 -5.14 -16.71 -7.14
CA PRO A 205 -4.98 -17.85 -6.26
C PRO A 205 -6.33 -18.40 -5.78
N ASP A 206 -6.35 -19.62 -5.28
CA ASP A 206 -7.52 -20.20 -4.63
C ASP A 206 -7.74 -19.54 -3.26
N PHE A 207 -8.96 -19.12 -2.98
CA PHE A 207 -9.36 -18.52 -1.71
C PHE A 207 -10.85 -18.74 -1.40
N GLU A 208 -11.19 -18.66 -0.13
CA GLU A 208 -12.57 -18.69 0.32
C GLU A 208 -13.26 -17.33 0.07
N ILE A 209 -14.37 -17.33 -0.66
CA ILE A 209 -15.12 -16.09 -0.99
C ILE A 209 -15.57 -15.34 0.28
N ALA A 210 -15.94 -16.08 1.34
CA ALA A 210 -16.32 -15.48 2.61
C ALA A 210 -15.18 -14.62 3.19
N THR A 211 -13.94 -15.12 3.13
CA THR A 211 -12.75 -14.40 3.59
C THR A 211 -12.59 -13.08 2.84
N LEU A 212 -12.70 -13.08 1.50
CA LEU A 212 -12.65 -11.86 0.70
C LEU A 212 -13.73 -10.85 1.11
N ILE A 213 -14.98 -11.31 1.28
CA ILE A 213 -16.10 -10.44 1.65
C ILE A 213 -15.85 -9.76 3.00
N PHE A 214 -15.42 -10.51 4.03
CA PHE A 214 -15.14 -9.96 5.35
C PHE A 214 -13.98 -8.98 5.33
N MET A 215 -12.91 -9.28 4.59
CA MET A 215 -11.76 -8.39 4.43
C MET A 215 -12.15 -7.09 3.72
N VAL A 216 -12.94 -7.17 2.64
CA VAL A 216 -13.40 -6.00 1.87
C VAL A 216 -14.32 -5.12 2.71
N ILE A 217 -15.29 -5.72 3.44
CA ILE A 217 -16.17 -4.96 4.34
C ILE A 217 -15.36 -4.26 5.44
N GLY A 218 -14.41 -4.97 6.05
CA GLY A 218 -13.46 -4.39 7.00
C GLY A 218 -12.66 -3.25 6.39
N GLY A 219 -12.14 -3.43 5.18
CA GLY A 219 -11.39 -2.42 4.42
C GLY A 219 -12.19 -1.14 4.16
N ILE A 220 -13.41 -1.28 3.64
CA ILE A 220 -14.32 -0.14 3.37
C ILE A 220 -14.69 0.57 4.68
N GLY A 221 -15.13 -0.19 5.69
CA GLY A 221 -15.50 0.36 7.00
C GLY A 221 -14.34 1.11 7.66
N GLY A 222 -13.14 0.52 7.65
CA GLY A 222 -11.93 1.15 8.15
C GLY A 222 -11.54 2.40 7.33
N GLY A 223 -11.68 2.36 6.01
CA GLY A 223 -11.46 3.51 5.13
C GLY A 223 -12.39 4.68 5.43
N ILE A 224 -13.68 4.39 5.68
CA ILE A 224 -14.68 5.40 6.09
C ILE A 224 -14.27 6.05 7.41
N ALA A 225 -13.99 5.24 8.43
CA ALA A 225 -13.62 5.71 9.76
C ALA A 225 -12.27 6.47 9.73
N GLY A 226 -11.26 5.94 9.06
CA GLY A 226 -9.94 6.56 8.96
C GLY A 226 -9.96 7.91 8.25
N ARG A 227 -10.73 8.04 7.14
CA ARG A 227 -10.92 9.32 6.46
C ARG A 227 -11.63 10.35 7.34
N ALA A 228 -12.66 9.93 8.09
CA ALA A 228 -13.36 10.81 9.02
C ALA A 228 -12.43 11.31 10.14
N LEU A 229 -11.57 10.44 10.64
CA LEU A 229 -10.56 10.78 11.66
C LEU A 229 -9.47 11.69 11.11
N ASN A 230 -8.93 11.40 9.90
CA ASN A 230 -7.89 12.22 9.26
C ASN A 230 -8.28 13.69 9.12
N LYS A 231 -9.58 13.98 8.88
CA LYS A 231 -10.07 15.37 8.81
C LYS A 231 -10.02 16.11 10.15
N LYS A 232 -10.07 15.39 11.28
CA LYS A 232 -10.14 15.95 12.63
C LYS A 232 -8.79 16.08 13.32
N ILE A 233 -7.80 15.30 12.91
CA ILE A 233 -6.48 15.27 13.55
C ILE A 233 -5.50 16.18 12.81
N GLU A 234 -4.50 16.66 13.53
CA GLU A 234 -3.44 17.54 13.00
C GLU A 234 -2.40 16.73 12.20
N GLU A 235 -1.69 17.40 11.26
CA GLU A 235 -0.63 16.77 10.46
C GLU A 235 0.46 16.13 11.31
N LYS A 236 0.87 16.79 12.41
CA LYS A 236 1.87 16.26 13.34
C LYS A 236 1.45 14.92 13.97
N THR A 237 0.15 14.78 14.26
CA THR A 237 -0.41 13.53 14.79
C THR A 237 -0.36 12.42 13.72
N VAL A 238 -0.65 12.77 12.45
CA VAL A 238 -0.52 11.82 11.32
C VAL A 238 0.93 11.38 11.15
N ASP A 239 1.90 12.31 11.23
CA ASP A 239 3.32 11.98 11.16
C ASP A 239 3.76 11.03 12.29
N ASN A 240 3.33 11.30 13.52
CA ASN A 240 3.67 10.45 14.66
C ASN A 240 3.06 9.04 14.54
N LEU A 241 1.79 8.95 14.08
CA LEU A 241 1.14 7.67 13.79
C LEU A 241 1.88 6.91 12.69
N PHE A 242 2.32 7.61 11.64
CA PHE A 242 3.08 7.04 10.54
C PHE A 242 4.44 6.50 11.02
N ILE A 243 5.19 7.24 11.84
CA ILE A 243 6.47 6.81 12.41
C ILE A 243 6.26 5.57 13.30
N GLY A 244 5.31 5.62 14.22
CA GLY A 244 4.99 4.48 15.10
C GLY A 244 4.61 3.23 14.32
N LEU A 245 3.80 3.40 13.28
CA LEU A 245 3.40 2.31 12.40
C LEU A 245 4.61 1.68 11.67
N MET A 246 5.53 2.50 11.14
CA MET A 246 6.72 1.97 10.47
C MET A 246 7.58 1.12 11.41
N VAL A 247 7.73 1.55 12.66
CA VAL A 247 8.45 0.76 13.67
C VAL A 247 7.78 -0.60 13.87
N VAL A 248 6.46 -0.62 14.03
CA VAL A 248 5.69 -1.88 14.19
C VAL A 248 5.86 -2.78 12.96
N ILE A 249 5.75 -2.22 11.74
CA ILE A 249 5.92 -2.99 10.49
C ILE A 249 7.33 -3.60 10.39
N ILE A 250 8.37 -2.87 10.79
CA ILE A 250 9.74 -3.38 10.79
C ILE A 250 9.85 -4.62 11.69
N PHE A 251 9.31 -4.56 12.92
CA PHE A 251 9.33 -5.72 13.83
C PHE A 251 8.55 -6.92 13.29
N ILE A 252 7.36 -6.69 12.70
CA ILE A 252 6.58 -7.76 12.08
C ILE A 252 7.34 -8.38 10.92
N ASN A 253 8.00 -7.59 10.07
CA ASN A 253 8.77 -8.14 8.96
C ASN A 253 10.02 -8.90 9.40
N ILE A 254 10.69 -8.49 10.48
CA ILE A 254 11.79 -9.27 11.09
C ILE A 254 11.26 -10.65 11.52
N TYR A 255 10.11 -10.68 12.19
CA TYR A 255 9.47 -11.93 12.59
C TYR A 255 9.09 -12.82 11.38
N ASN A 256 8.50 -12.22 10.35
CA ASN A 256 8.13 -12.94 9.12
C ASN A 256 9.35 -13.53 8.40
N ILE A 257 10.45 -12.76 8.29
CA ILE A 257 11.70 -13.27 7.71
C ILE A 257 12.18 -14.49 8.49
N TYR A 258 12.17 -14.43 9.82
CA TYR A 258 12.55 -15.55 10.67
C TYR A 258 11.66 -16.78 10.44
N GLN A 259 10.32 -16.59 10.36
CA GLN A 259 9.37 -17.68 10.08
C GLN A 259 9.53 -18.29 8.68
N PHE A 260 9.85 -17.49 7.66
CA PHE A 260 10.00 -17.99 6.28
C PHE A 260 11.32 -18.70 6.03
N ILE A 261 12.35 -18.47 6.84
CA ILE A 261 13.68 -19.06 6.68
C ILE A 261 13.88 -20.26 7.60
N GLY A 262 13.25 -20.25 8.78
CA GLY A 262 13.35 -21.34 9.78
C GLY A 262 12.35 -22.43 9.53
#